data_1c5e99dd6dd665a19a755f65b2120fa0
#
_entry.id   1c5e99dd6dd665a19a755f65b2120fa0
#
_cell.length_a   1.000
_cell.length_b   1.000
_cell.length_c   1.000
_cell.angle_alpha   90.00
_cell.angle_beta   90.00
_cell.angle_gamma   90.00
#
_symmetry.space_group_name_H-M   'P 1'
#
loop_
_entity.id
_entity.type
_entity.pdbx_description
1 polymer ?
#
loop_
_entity_poly.entity_id
_entity_poly.type
_entity_poly.pdbx_seq_one_letter_code
_entity_poly.pdbx_strand_id
1 'polypeptide(L)'
;PGPLLSSFAKELSSYLNSGMAILTAIRLIEDQHQHEKKYASFLASLRTMIEEGKSLYHALNSQSVYGMPDFFLQSINVAGQSGKMVPVLIQMGNFFSTQAKIKKQVGNAL
;
A
#
# COMPACT_ATOMS: atom_id res chain seq x y z
N PRO A 1 4.87 -10.18 -1.63
CA PRO A 1 4.82 -8.77 -1.18
C PRO A 1 3.90 -8.52 0.02
N GLY A 2 3.37 -9.56 0.67
CA GLY A 2 2.46 -9.39 1.81
C GLY A 2 3.00 -8.50 2.93
N PRO A 3 4.22 -8.75 3.46
CA PRO A 3 4.80 -7.89 4.50
C PRO A 3 5.00 -6.45 4.03
N LEU A 4 5.38 -6.26 2.79
CA LEU A 4 5.57 -4.94 2.19
C LEU A 4 4.23 -4.21 2.07
N LEU A 5 3.18 -4.90 1.63
CA LEU A 5 1.84 -4.33 1.53
C LEU A 5 1.27 -3.99 2.91
N SER A 6 1.59 -4.81 3.93
CA SER A 6 1.20 -4.50 5.30
C SER A 6 1.82 -3.17 5.76
N SER A 7 3.14 -3.02 5.57
CA SER A 7 3.84 -1.79 5.95
C SER A 7 3.34 -0.57 5.18
N PHE A 8 3.18 -0.73 3.86
CA PHE A 8 2.69 0.34 3.00
C PHE A 8 1.29 0.79 3.44
N ALA A 9 0.38 -0.15 3.63
CA ALA A 9 -1.00 0.16 4.02
C ALA A 9 -1.07 0.84 5.39
N LYS A 10 -0.26 0.38 6.35
CA LYS A 10 -0.21 0.96 7.69
C LYS A 10 0.35 2.38 7.68
N GLU A 11 1.47 2.60 7.00
CA GLU A 11 2.06 3.92 6.90
C GLU A 11 1.13 4.90 6.19
N LEU A 12 0.58 4.48 5.04
CA LEU A 12 -0.31 5.34 4.26
C LEU A 12 -1.57 5.69 5.05
N SER A 13 -2.21 4.70 5.70
CA SER A 13 -3.42 4.95 6.50
C SER A 13 -3.14 5.90 7.65
N SER A 14 -1.99 5.78 8.31
CA SER A 14 -1.60 6.66 9.40
C SER A 14 -1.50 8.12 8.94
N TYR A 15 -0.83 8.36 7.83
CA TYR A 15 -0.69 9.71 7.30
C TYR A 15 -2.03 10.28 6.82
N LEU A 16 -2.83 9.48 6.10
CA LEU A 16 -4.14 9.93 5.63
C LEU A 16 -5.08 10.22 6.82
N ASN A 17 -5.01 9.41 7.87
CA ASN A 17 -5.83 9.60 9.06
C ASN A 17 -5.49 10.90 9.79
N SER A 18 -4.26 11.38 9.68
CA SER A 18 -3.84 12.66 10.25
C SER A 18 -4.25 13.87 9.41
N GLY A 19 -4.90 13.64 8.27
CA GLY A 19 -5.36 14.70 7.38
C GLY A 19 -4.41 15.02 6.22
N MET A 20 -3.32 14.25 6.07
CA MET A 20 -2.36 14.47 5.00
C MET A 20 -2.97 14.07 3.65
N ALA A 21 -2.70 14.85 2.60
CA ALA A 21 -3.11 14.49 1.25
C ALA A 21 -2.32 13.28 0.76
N ILE A 22 -2.95 12.44 -0.07
CA ILE A 22 -2.35 11.19 -0.51
C ILE A 22 -1.01 11.38 -1.22
N LEU A 23 -0.89 12.38 -2.07
CA LEU A 23 0.36 12.63 -2.78
C LEU A 23 1.50 12.97 -1.80
N THR A 24 1.20 13.82 -0.81
CA THR A 24 2.16 14.19 0.22
C THR A 24 2.57 12.95 1.04
N ALA A 25 1.61 12.11 1.39
CA ALA A 25 1.88 10.87 2.12
C ALA A 25 2.79 9.92 1.34
N ILE A 26 2.51 9.73 0.05
CA ILE A 26 3.34 8.87 -0.82
C ILE A 26 4.76 9.42 -0.92
N ARG A 27 4.90 10.74 -1.10
CA ARG A 27 6.22 11.37 -1.15
C ARG A 27 7.01 11.16 0.14
N LEU A 28 6.34 11.26 1.28
CA LEU A 28 6.99 11.07 2.58
C LEU A 28 7.45 9.63 2.75
N ILE A 29 6.61 8.65 2.38
CA ILE A 29 6.98 7.23 2.43
C ILE A 29 8.17 6.97 1.51
N GLU A 30 8.14 7.52 0.30
CA GLU A 30 9.24 7.41 -0.66
C GLU A 30 10.55 7.94 -0.07
N ASP A 31 10.52 9.11 0.54
CA ASP A 31 11.70 9.72 1.16
C ASP A 31 12.30 8.83 2.25
N GLN A 32 11.45 8.17 3.02
CA GLN A 32 11.88 7.32 4.13
C GLN A 32 12.44 5.98 3.69
N HIS A 33 12.26 5.59 2.42
CA HIS A 33 12.64 4.27 1.91
C HIS A 33 13.57 4.33 0.69
N GLN A 34 14.33 5.41 0.55
CA GLN A 34 15.21 5.64 -0.60
C GLN A 34 16.28 4.56 -0.78
N HIS A 35 16.77 3.98 0.31
CA HIS A 35 17.80 2.95 0.28
C HIS A 35 17.26 1.56 -0.11
N GLU A 36 15.95 1.38 -0.13
CA GLU A 36 15.28 0.14 -0.54
C GLU A 36 14.89 0.30 -2.00
N LYS A 37 15.82 0.03 -2.91
CA LYS A 37 15.71 0.42 -4.32
C LYS A 37 14.44 -0.05 -5.02
N LYS A 38 14.05 -1.31 -4.82
CA LYS A 38 12.85 -1.84 -5.46
C LYS A 38 11.58 -1.18 -4.91
N TYR A 39 11.51 -1.03 -3.60
CA TYR A 39 10.37 -0.38 -2.94
C TYR A 39 10.30 1.10 -3.33
N ALA A 40 11.43 1.79 -3.36
CA ALA A 40 11.50 3.18 -3.80
C ALA A 40 11.00 3.34 -5.25
N SER A 41 11.35 2.40 -6.13
CA SER A 41 10.86 2.38 -7.51
C SER A 41 9.35 2.22 -7.57
N PHE A 42 8.79 1.34 -6.76
CA PHE A 42 7.34 1.15 -6.62
C PHE A 42 6.66 2.46 -6.19
N LEU A 43 7.19 3.08 -5.13
CA LEU A 43 6.64 4.34 -4.60
C LEU A 43 6.74 5.48 -5.62
N ALA A 44 7.85 5.55 -6.34
CA ALA A 44 8.04 6.55 -7.41
C ALA A 44 7.01 6.37 -8.54
N SER A 45 6.69 5.12 -8.91
CA SER A 45 5.64 4.82 -9.88
C SER A 45 4.29 5.33 -9.42
N LEU A 46 3.94 5.07 -8.14
CA LEU A 46 2.69 5.55 -7.57
C LEU A 46 2.65 7.08 -7.56
N ARG A 47 3.73 7.70 -7.09
CA ARG A 47 3.83 9.15 -7.02
C ARG A 47 3.59 9.79 -8.40
N THR A 48 4.27 9.29 -9.43
CA THR A 48 4.15 9.82 -10.78
C THR A 48 2.71 9.80 -11.28
N MET A 49 2.02 8.67 -11.11
CA MET A 49 0.64 8.53 -11.57
C MET A 49 -0.33 9.38 -10.75
N ILE A 50 -0.13 9.47 -9.45
CA ILE A 50 -0.98 10.30 -8.58
C ILE A 50 -0.76 11.79 -8.88
N GLU A 51 0.47 12.20 -9.18
CA GLU A 51 0.76 13.56 -9.65
C GLU A 51 0.01 13.89 -10.94
N GLU A 52 -0.22 12.89 -11.79
CA GLU A 52 -0.99 13.04 -13.03
C GLU A 52 -2.50 13.02 -12.81
N GLY A 53 -2.95 12.91 -11.57
CA GLY A 53 -4.36 12.90 -11.23
C GLY A 53 -5.01 11.52 -11.21
N LYS A 54 -4.23 10.44 -11.32
CA LYS A 54 -4.77 9.09 -11.25
C LYS A 54 -5.09 8.71 -9.82
N SER A 55 -6.06 7.79 -9.65
CA SER A 55 -6.43 7.26 -8.34
C SER A 55 -5.35 6.34 -7.80
N LEU A 56 -5.38 6.09 -6.49
CA LEU A 56 -4.50 5.09 -5.88
C LEU A 56 -4.72 3.70 -6.50
N TYR A 57 -5.97 3.33 -6.74
CA TYR A 57 -6.28 2.06 -7.41
C TYR A 57 -5.60 1.98 -8.77
N HIS A 58 -5.77 3.01 -9.61
CA HIS A 58 -5.17 3.05 -10.94
C HIS A 58 -3.64 2.90 -10.84
N ALA A 59 -3.02 3.64 -9.93
CA ALA A 59 -1.57 3.60 -9.75
C ALA A 59 -1.09 2.22 -9.33
N LEU A 60 -1.74 1.60 -8.34
CA LEU A 60 -1.40 0.26 -7.88
C LEU A 60 -1.60 -0.80 -8.98
N ASN A 61 -2.67 -0.68 -9.74
CA ASN A 61 -3.00 -1.63 -10.80
C ASN A 61 -2.05 -1.50 -12.00
N SER A 62 -1.55 -0.31 -12.28
CA SER A 62 -0.74 -0.03 -13.47
C SER A 62 0.77 -0.20 -13.25
N GLN A 63 1.24 -0.14 -12.01
CA GLN A 63 2.66 -0.30 -11.74
C GLN A 63 3.10 -1.75 -11.98
N SER A 64 4.34 -1.94 -12.37
CA SER A 64 4.87 -3.25 -12.75
C SER A 64 5.98 -3.76 -11.83
N VAL A 65 6.25 -3.07 -10.72
CA VAL A 65 7.34 -3.44 -9.80
C VAL A 65 6.97 -4.66 -8.96
N TYR A 66 5.74 -4.69 -8.42
CA TYR A 66 5.24 -5.81 -7.64
C TYR A 66 3.90 -6.26 -8.18
N GLY A 67 3.67 -7.58 -8.21
CA GLY A 67 2.34 -8.13 -8.45
C GLY A 67 1.43 -7.84 -7.26
N MET A 68 0.20 -7.44 -7.54
CA MET A 68 -0.76 -7.09 -6.49
C MET A 68 -1.87 -8.13 -6.42
N PRO A 69 -2.25 -8.61 -5.21
CA PRO A 69 -3.42 -9.47 -5.08
C PRO A 69 -4.68 -8.76 -5.58
N ASP A 70 -5.51 -9.47 -6.33
CA ASP A 70 -6.71 -8.87 -6.90
C ASP A 70 -7.66 -8.35 -5.83
N PHE A 71 -7.86 -9.09 -4.74
CA PHE A 71 -8.75 -8.65 -3.68
C PHE A 71 -8.29 -7.32 -3.04
N PHE A 72 -6.97 -7.11 -2.95
CA PHE A 72 -6.41 -5.85 -2.45
C PHE A 72 -6.74 -4.71 -3.42
N LEU A 73 -6.49 -4.91 -4.71
CA LEU A 73 -6.79 -3.91 -5.74
C LEU A 73 -8.27 -3.53 -5.72
N GLN A 74 -9.17 -4.52 -5.68
CA GLN A 74 -10.59 -4.26 -5.68
C GLN A 74 -11.06 -3.57 -4.41
N SER A 75 -10.49 -3.93 -3.26
CA SER A 75 -10.79 -3.27 -1.99
C SER A 75 -10.42 -1.79 -2.04
N ILE A 76 -9.24 -1.48 -2.59
CA ILE A 76 -8.79 -0.10 -2.75
C ILE A 76 -9.68 0.66 -3.73
N ASN A 77 -10.09 0.02 -4.82
CA ASN A 77 -10.97 0.64 -5.80
C ASN A 77 -12.31 1.06 -5.16
N VAL A 78 -12.94 0.14 -4.46
CA VAL A 78 -14.21 0.42 -3.77
C VAL A 78 -14.03 1.48 -2.69
N ALA A 79 -12.93 1.40 -1.93
CA ALA A 79 -12.62 2.36 -0.88
C ALA A 79 -12.49 3.78 -1.43
N GLY A 80 -11.83 3.94 -2.58
CA GLY A 80 -11.67 5.24 -3.22
C GLY A 80 -12.99 5.84 -3.67
N GLN A 81 -13.93 5.00 -4.11
CA GLN A 81 -15.24 5.44 -4.56
C GLN A 81 -16.20 5.76 -3.41
N SER A 82 -16.03 5.12 -2.27
CA SER A 82 -16.95 5.23 -1.13
C SER A 82 -16.44 6.14 -0.01
N GLY A 83 -15.24 6.70 -0.14
CA GLY A 83 -14.65 7.54 0.91
C GLY A 83 -14.19 6.75 2.13
N LYS A 84 -13.88 5.47 1.97
CA LYS A 84 -13.49 4.56 3.06
C LYS A 84 -12.02 4.15 2.99
N MET A 85 -11.16 4.98 2.38
CA MET A 85 -9.76 4.62 2.16
C MET A 85 -9.02 4.29 3.46
N VAL A 86 -9.14 5.13 4.49
CA VAL A 86 -8.42 4.92 5.74
C VAL A 86 -8.81 3.59 6.41
N PRO A 87 -10.11 3.32 6.69
CA PRO A 87 -10.45 2.05 7.33
C PRO A 87 -10.10 0.83 6.48
N VAL A 88 -10.20 0.91 5.16
CA VAL A 88 -9.85 -0.21 4.29
C VAL A 88 -8.34 -0.46 4.29
N LEU A 89 -7.52 0.59 4.25
CA LEU A 89 -6.06 0.45 4.36
C LEU A 89 -5.67 -0.19 5.70
N ILE A 90 -6.32 0.21 6.78
CA ILE A 90 -6.08 -0.39 8.10
C ILE A 90 -6.41 -1.88 8.08
N GLN A 91 -7.56 -2.25 7.52
CA GLN A 91 -7.97 -3.65 7.40
C GLN A 91 -6.99 -4.45 6.57
N MET A 92 -6.54 -3.90 5.44
CA MET A 92 -5.60 -4.59 4.55
C MET A 92 -4.23 -4.74 5.21
N GLY A 93 -3.76 -3.71 5.90
CA GLY A 93 -2.52 -3.78 6.66
C GLY A 93 -2.55 -4.89 7.69
N ASN A 94 -3.63 -5.00 8.45
CA ASN A 94 -3.82 -6.05 9.46
C ASN A 94 -3.93 -7.43 8.82
N PHE A 95 -4.64 -7.54 7.71
CA PHE A 95 -4.76 -8.80 6.98
C PHE A 95 -3.40 -9.33 6.56
N PHE A 96 -2.59 -8.51 5.90
CA PHE A 96 -1.27 -8.95 5.43
C PHE A 96 -0.31 -9.24 6.59
N SER A 97 -0.39 -8.47 7.66
CA SER A 97 0.41 -8.70 8.87
C SER A 97 0.06 -10.05 9.51
N THR A 98 -1.23 -10.35 9.65
CA THR A 98 -1.71 -11.62 10.21
C THR A 98 -1.32 -12.80 9.31
N GLN A 99 -1.49 -12.66 8.01
CA GLN A 99 -1.11 -13.68 7.03
C GLN A 99 0.38 -14.00 7.13
N ALA A 100 1.23 -13.00 7.26
CA ALA A 100 2.67 -13.19 7.40
C ALA A 100 3.03 -13.93 8.68
N LYS A 101 2.35 -13.63 9.79
CA LYS A 101 2.54 -14.32 11.07
C LYS A 101 2.15 -15.79 10.97
N ILE A 102 1.00 -16.08 10.38
CA ILE A 102 0.51 -17.46 10.21
C ILE A 102 1.49 -18.26 9.34
N LYS A 103 1.92 -17.68 8.23
CA LYS A 103 2.86 -18.31 7.32
C LYS A 103 4.19 -18.63 8.01
N LYS A 104 4.69 -17.73 8.85
CA LYS A 104 5.91 -17.94 9.62
C LYS A 104 5.74 -19.07 10.63
N GLN A 105 4.61 -19.10 11.35
CA GLN A 105 4.33 -20.16 12.34
C GLN A 105 4.25 -21.53 11.69
N VAL A 106 3.57 -21.64 10.55
CA VAL A 106 3.48 -22.90 9.81
C VAL A 106 4.86 -23.33 9.32
N GLY A 107 5.64 -22.42 8.78
CA GLY A 107 7.00 -22.69 8.34
C GLY A 107 7.89 -23.19 9.48
N ASN A 108 7.75 -22.62 10.67
CA ASN A 108 8.53 -23.02 11.84
C ASN A 108 8.09 -24.37 12.41
N ALA A 109 6.84 -24.76 12.18
CA ALA A 109 6.30 -26.06 12.64
C ALA A 109 6.74 -27.22 11.76
N LEU A 110 7.18 -26.95 10.56
CA LEU A 110 7.65 -27.98 9.60
C LEU A 110 9.13 -28.26 9.78
#